data_bb9fad8fc35fa1396ca7ba5ed0de844e
#
_entry.id   bb9fad8fc35fa1396ca7ba5ed0de844e
#
_cell.length_a   1.000
_cell.length_b   1.000
_cell.length_c   1.000
_cell.angle_alpha   90.00
_cell.angle_beta   90.00
_cell.angle_gamma   90.00
#
_symmetry.space_group_name_H-M   'P 1'
#
loop_
_entity.id
_entity.type
_entity.pdbx_description
1 polymer ?
#
loop_
_entity_poly.entity_id
_entity_poly.type
_entity_poly.pdbx_seq_one_letter_code
_entity_poly.pdbx_strand_id
1 'polypeptide(L)'
;MLKAYRYRIYPNKEQEIQLAKTFGCCRFVYNQTLAYRKDAYEKEKKSVSKTDCNNYCNRELKKAYEWLKEVDKFALTNAIYNMDSAYQKFFKEHAGYPKFKSKHSNRKSYTTNFTNGNITVDFDRGRIKLPKLKRVKIKLHRKFSGRIKTATISKVPSGKYYVSVLVETEHSPLVKTNGQIGLDLGIKDLCITSDGKKYENPKTIKKYEKKLTRLQRQLANKTKGSRNYQKKRKQIALCHEKIANTRKDYLHKISSEIINENQVIVSENLQIKNMVKNHNLAKTISDVSWYELTRQLEYKSKWNGRNYIKIDTFYASSQLCFSCGYKNTNVKDLKVRDWMCPFCTTKHDRDINAAKNILAEGLRQVV
;
A
#
# COMPACT_ATOMS: atom_id res chain seq x y z
N MET A 1 0.03 5.17 -19.49
CA MET A 1 -0.33 4.46 -18.25
C MET A 1 -0.71 5.41 -17.12
N LEU A 2 -1.37 4.93 -16.05
CA LEU A 2 -1.68 5.73 -14.86
C LEU A 2 -0.60 5.56 -13.79
N LYS A 3 0.00 6.67 -13.34
CA LYS A 3 1.05 6.70 -12.31
C LYS A 3 0.74 7.73 -11.24
N ALA A 4 0.87 7.35 -9.98
CA ALA A 4 0.63 8.23 -8.85
C ALA A 4 1.95 8.79 -8.30
N TYR A 5 2.04 10.11 -8.19
CA TYR A 5 3.19 10.83 -7.66
C TYR A 5 2.82 11.43 -6.31
N ARG A 6 3.46 10.97 -5.24
CA ARG A 6 3.18 11.43 -3.89
C ARG A 6 4.21 12.43 -3.41
N TYR A 7 3.74 13.61 -3.01
CA TYR A 7 4.56 14.71 -2.51
C TYR A 7 4.11 15.17 -1.13
N ARG A 8 5.04 15.71 -0.36
CA ARG A 8 4.72 16.38 0.89
C ARG A 8 4.28 17.81 0.60
N ILE A 9 3.18 18.25 1.22
CA ILE A 9 2.67 19.62 1.15
C ILE A 9 2.74 20.31 2.51
N TYR A 10 2.85 21.63 2.48
CA TYR A 10 3.00 22.48 3.66
C TYR A 10 1.90 23.55 3.64
N PRO A 11 0.67 23.20 4.06
CA PRO A 11 -0.42 24.17 4.15
C PRO A 11 -0.14 25.22 5.24
N ASN A 12 -0.57 26.46 5.02
CA ASN A 12 -0.64 27.48 6.06
C ASN A 12 -1.84 27.25 6.99
N LYS A 13 -2.02 28.07 8.02
CA LYS A 13 -3.12 27.91 9.02
C LYS A 13 -4.51 27.91 8.37
N GLU A 14 -4.78 28.83 7.44
CA GLU A 14 -6.06 28.92 6.73
C GLU A 14 -6.32 27.67 5.88
N GLN A 15 -5.29 27.23 5.17
CA GLN A 15 -5.35 26.02 4.37
C GLN A 15 -5.54 24.76 5.24
N GLU A 16 -4.92 24.71 6.43
CA GLU A 16 -5.14 23.60 7.37
C GLU A 16 -6.60 23.56 7.87
N ILE A 17 -7.22 24.72 8.13
CA ILE A 17 -8.63 24.83 8.51
C ILE A 17 -9.51 24.34 7.36
N GLN A 18 -9.24 24.79 6.12
CA GLN A 18 -10.01 24.38 4.96
C GLN A 18 -9.86 22.87 4.68
N LEU A 19 -8.67 22.30 4.86
CA LEU A 19 -8.44 20.87 4.78
C LEU A 19 -9.21 20.10 5.86
N ALA A 20 -9.23 20.61 7.09
CA ALA A 20 -9.98 19.99 8.19
C ALA A 20 -11.50 20.01 7.93
N LYS A 21 -12.05 21.12 7.41
CA LYS A 21 -13.43 21.23 6.94
C LYS A 21 -13.70 20.17 5.85
N THR A 22 -12.86 20.09 4.82
CA THR A 22 -13.04 19.13 3.71
C THR A 22 -13.02 17.68 4.19
N PHE A 23 -12.09 17.30 5.08
CA PHE A 23 -12.09 15.95 5.67
C PHE A 23 -13.37 15.67 6.49
N GLY A 24 -13.87 16.69 7.20
CA GLY A 24 -15.12 16.61 7.97
C GLY A 24 -16.32 16.39 7.06
N CYS A 25 -16.47 17.21 6.02
CA CYS A 25 -17.54 17.13 5.04
C CYS A 25 -17.56 15.79 4.31
N CYS A 26 -16.40 15.31 3.84
CA CYS A 26 -16.30 14.02 3.17
C CYS A 26 -16.70 12.86 4.09
N ARG A 27 -16.33 12.91 5.38
CA ARG A 27 -16.75 11.90 6.35
C ARG A 27 -18.26 11.98 6.58
N PHE A 28 -18.81 13.16 6.73
CA PHE A 28 -20.25 13.39 6.95
C PHE A 28 -21.05 12.85 5.77
N VAL A 29 -20.72 13.25 4.53
CA VAL A 29 -21.42 12.80 3.32
C VAL A 29 -21.31 11.28 3.16
N TYR A 30 -20.13 10.69 3.38
CA TYR A 30 -19.96 9.24 3.38
C TYR A 30 -20.92 8.55 4.36
N ASN A 31 -21.04 9.07 5.58
CA ASN A 31 -21.86 8.49 6.62
C ASN A 31 -23.36 8.68 6.34
N GLN A 32 -23.77 9.86 5.88
CA GLN A 32 -25.17 10.15 5.52
C GLN A 32 -25.64 9.28 4.35
N THR A 33 -24.82 9.14 3.32
CA THR A 33 -25.17 8.29 2.18
C THR A 33 -25.13 6.80 2.51
N LEU A 34 -24.28 6.38 3.46
CA LEU A 34 -24.29 5.02 3.98
C LEU A 34 -25.58 4.75 4.78
N ALA A 35 -25.99 5.69 5.67
CA ALA A 35 -27.25 5.59 6.40
C ALA A 35 -28.45 5.55 5.44
N TYR A 36 -28.53 6.51 4.50
CA TYR A 36 -29.60 6.57 3.52
C TYR A 36 -29.77 5.24 2.74
N ARG A 37 -28.66 4.65 2.29
CA ARG A 37 -28.71 3.35 1.57
C ARG A 37 -29.13 2.20 2.47
N LYS A 38 -28.69 2.20 3.72
CA LYS A 38 -29.04 1.20 4.72
C LYS A 38 -30.52 1.27 5.07
N ASP A 39 -31.03 2.48 5.38
CA ASP A 39 -32.40 2.70 5.78
C ASP A 39 -33.40 2.37 4.66
N ALA A 40 -33.10 2.72 3.40
CA ALA A 40 -33.91 2.34 2.23
C ALA A 40 -34.01 0.82 2.07
N TYR A 41 -32.91 0.09 2.30
CA TYR A 41 -32.94 -1.37 2.21
C TYR A 41 -33.68 -2.02 3.40
N GLU A 42 -33.48 -1.53 4.62
CA GLU A 42 -34.13 -2.09 5.81
C GLU A 42 -35.65 -1.86 5.79
N LYS A 43 -36.10 -0.66 5.40
CA LYS A 43 -37.52 -0.28 5.39
C LYS A 43 -38.28 -0.76 4.17
N GLU A 44 -37.70 -0.62 2.98
CA GLU A 44 -38.40 -0.79 1.71
C GLU A 44 -37.78 -1.90 0.83
N LYS A 45 -36.72 -2.57 1.28
CA LYS A 45 -35.93 -3.52 0.48
C LYS A 45 -35.41 -2.92 -0.82
N LYS A 46 -35.36 -1.59 -0.89
CA LYS A 46 -34.97 -0.84 -2.09
C LYS A 46 -33.45 -0.74 -2.22
N SER A 47 -32.94 -1.10 -3.39
CA SER A 47 -31.54 -0.87 -3.74
C SER A 47 -31.33 0.56 -4.18
N VAL A 48 -30.41 1.27 -3.50
CA VAL A 48 -30.05 2.67 -3.81
C VAL A 48 -28.73 2.69 -4.55
N SER A 49 -28.72 3.30 -5.73
CA SER A 49 -27.50 3.42 -6.56
C SER A 49 -26.57 4.55 -6.05
N LYS A 50 -25.34 4.56 -6.56
CA LYS A 50 -24.40 5.69 -6.32
C LYS A 50 -24.93 7.02 -6.88
N THR A 51 -25.72 6.97 -7.96
CA THR A 51 -26.36 8.15 -8.56
C THR A 51 -27.43 8.73 -7.64
N ASP A 52 -28.26 7.88 -7.05
CA ASP A 52 -29.27 8.30 -6.05
C ASP A 52 -28.62 8.91 -4.83
N CYS A 53 -27.54 8.31 -4.33
CA CYS A 53 -26.75 8.88 -3.24
C CYS A 53 -26.16 10.27 -3.59
N ASN A 54 -25.74 10.45 -4.85
CA ASN A 54 -25.22 11.74 -5.31
C ASN A 54 -26.36 12.79 -5.45
N ASN A 55 -27.53 12.39 -5.91
CA ASN A 55 -28.73 13.22 -5.97
C ASN A 55 -29.18 13.60 -4.57
N TYR A 56 -29.26 12.65 -3.63
CA TYR A 56 -29.53 12.91 -2.21
C TYR A 56 -28.56 13.94 -1.63
N CYS A 57 -27.26 13.79 -1.87
CA CYS A 57 -26.27 14.75 -1.42
C CYS A 57 -26.50 16.15 -2.01
N ASN A 58 -26.80 16.25 -3.32
CA ASN A 58 -26.92 17.54 -3.99
C ASN A 58 -28.26 18.23 -3.72
N ARG A 59 -29.37 17.50 -3.64
CA ARG A 59 -30.73 18.04 -3.54
C ARG A 59 -31.18 18.22 -2.11
N GLU A 60 -30.75 17.36 -1.20
CA GLU A 60 -31.19 17.36 0.20
C GLU A 60 -30.10 17.77 1.16
N LEU A 61 -28.96 17.06 1.24
CA LEU A 61 -27.93 17.36 2.21
C LEU A 61 -27.34 18.76 2.06
N LYS A 62 -27.10 19.23 0.81
CA LYS A 62 -26.58 20.60 0.59
C LYS A 62 -27.60 21.70 0.85
N LYS A 63 -28.89 21.38 0.87
CA LYS A 63 -29.94 22.33 1.31
C LYS A 63 -30.01 22.40 2.82
N ALA A 64 -30.00 21.23 3.47
CA ALA A 64 -30.05 21.13 4.92
C ALA A 64 -28.75 21.59 5.64
N TYR A 65 -27.62 21.43 4.96
CA TYR A 65 -26.28 21.71 5.52
C TYR A 65 -25.46 22.59 4.57
N GLU A 66 -25.67 23.90 4.63
CA GLU A 66 -25.03 24.87 3.71
C GLU A 66 -23.51 24.84 3.74
N TRP A 67 -22.89 24.51 4.88
CA TRP A 67 -21.44 24.37 5.03
C TRP A 67 -20.82 23.30 4.10
N LEU A 68 -21.61 22.40 3.51
CA LEU A 68 -21.13 21.48 2.46
C LEU A 68 -20.75 22.20 1.16
N LYS A 69 -21.25 23.41 0.93
CA LYS A 69 -20.92 24.23 -0.25
C LYS A 69 -19.55 24.93 -0.12
N GLU A 70 -19.00 25.01 1.09
CA GLU A 70 -17.69 25.62 1.36
C GLU A 70 -16.52 24.78 0.85
N VAL A 71 -16.74 23.48 0.59
CA VAL A 71 -15.69 22.55 0.17
C VAL A 71 -15.82 22.16 -1.30
N ASP A 72 -14.80 21.50 -1.82
CA ASP A 72 -14.79 21.03 -3.21
C ASP A 72 -15.87 19.99 -3.46
N LYS A 73 -16.67 20.23 -4.51
CA LYS A 73 -17.77 19.33 -4.93
C LYS A 73 -17.29 17.93 -5.26
N PHE A 74 -16.13 17.81 -5.91
CA PHE A 74 -15.57 16.50 -6.28
C PHE A 74 -15.07 15.71 -5.07
N ALA A 75 -14.64 16.40 -4.00
CA ALA A 75 -14.31 15.73 -2.75
C ALA A 75 -15.51 15.01 -2.14
N LEU A 76 -16.70 15.64 -2.20
CA LEU A 76 -17.96 15.05 -1.74
C LEU A 76 -18.41 13.89 -2.64
N THR A 77 -18.38 14.08 -3.96
CA THR A 77 -18.70 13.03 -4.94
C THR A 77 -17.81 11.80 -4.77
N ASN A 78 -16.49 12.01 -4.62
CA ASN A 78 -15.56 10.90 -4.38
C ASN A 78 -15.78 10.22 -3.01
N ALA A 79 -16.29 10.94 -1.99
CA ALA A 79 -16.67 10.32 -0.73
C ALA A 79 -17.83 9.31 -0.91
N ILE A 80 -18.82 9.65 -1.75
CA ILE A 80 -19.93 8.78 -2.13
C ILE A 80 -19.42 7.58 -2.93
N TYR A 81 -18.54 7.81 -3.91
CA TYR A 81 -17.96 6.72 -4.71
C TYR A 81 -17.10 5.76 -3.88
N ASN A 82 -16.42 6.27 -2.85
CA ASN A 82 -15.69 5.43 -1.90
C ASN A 82 -16.64 4.58 -1.04
N MET A 83 -17.82 5.09 -0.70
CA MET A 83 -18.87 4.34 0.00
C MET A 83 -19.42 3.24 -0.90
N ASP A 84 -19.76 3.57 -2.15
CA ASP A 84 -20.23 2.59 -3.14
C ASP A 84 -19.19 1.50 -3.42
N SER A 85 -17.91 1.88 -3.57
CA SER A 85 -16.81 0.92 -3.72
C SER A 85 -16.68 -0.04 -2.52
N ALA A 86 -17.00 0.43 -1.30
CA ALA A 86 -17.01 -0.46 -0.13
C ALA A 86 -18.16 -1.48 -0.20
N TYR A 87 -19.34 -1.10 -0.71
CA TYR A 87 -20.43 -2.04 -1.00
C TYR A 87 -20.07 -3.02 -2.12
N GLN A 88 -19.45 -2.55 -3.22
CA GLN A 88 -19.02 -3.45 -4.30
C GLN A 88 -18.05 -4.52 -3.78
N LYS A 89 -17.12 -4.15 -2.89
CA LYS A 89 -16.21 -5.10 -2.25
C LYS A 89 -16.92 -6.07 -1.32
N PHE A 90 -17.93 -5.62 -0.59
CA PHE A 90 -18.74 -6.49 0.24
C PHE A 90 -19.43 -7.57 -0.60
N PHE A 91 -20.09 -7.19 -1.69
CA PHE A 91 -20.84 -8.13 -2.52
C PHE A 91 -19.95 -9.02 -3.41
N LYS A 92 -18.86 -8.46 -3.99
CA LYS A 92 -18.05 -9.18 -5.00
C LYS A 92 -16.81 -9.85 -4.42
N GLU A 93 -16.20 -9.24 -3.38
CA GLU A 93 -14.91 -9.70 -2.82
C GLU A 93 -15.06 -10.30 -1.41
N HIS A 94 -16.27 -10.52 -0.93
CA HIS A 94 -16.56 -10.99 0.44
C HIS A 94 -15.87 -10.18 1.54
N ALA A 95 -15.67 -8.87 1.30
CA ALA A 95 -15.16 -7.96 2.32
C ALA A 95 -16.22 -7.73 3.42
N GLY A 96 -15.81 -7.22 4.58
CA GLY A 96 -16.75 -6.86 5.64
C GLY A 96 -17.71 -5.74 5.22
N TYR A 97 -18.92 -5.74 5.81
CA TYR A 97 -19.92 -4.70 5.56
C TYR A 97 -19.38 -3.29 5.78
N PRO A 98 -19.77 -2.30 4.95
CA PRO A 98 -19.31 -0.91 5.08
C PRO A 98 -19.61 -0.32 6.45
N LYS A 99 -18.60 0.28 7.11
CA LYS A 99 -18.72 0.86 8.44
C LYS A 99 -18.72 2.38 8.39
N PHE A 100 -19.46 3.01 9.32
CA PHE A 100 -19.42 4.46 9.53
C PHE A 100 -18.01 4.94 9.86
N LYS A 101 -17.61 6.08 9.30
CA LYS A 101 -16.29 6.68 9.53
C LYS A 101 -16.31 7.53 10.81
N SER A 102 -15.36 7.29 11.71
CA SER A 102 -15.20 8.05 12.94
C SER A 102 -14.33 9.30 12.76
N LYS A 103 -14.63 10.38 13.51
CA LYS A 103 -13.77 11.57 13.65
C LYS A 103 -12.38 11.22 14.21
N HIS A 104 -12.31 10.19 15.03
CA HIS A 104 -11.07 9.74 15.68
C HIS A 104 -10.21 8.82 14.80
N SER A 105 -10.69 8.45 13.61
CA SER A 105 -9.89 7.67 12.66
C SER A 105 -8.60 8.40 12.29
N ASN A 106 -7.51 7.66 12.28
CA ASN A 106 -6.19 8.14 11.88
C ASN A 106 -6.06 8.38 10.36
N ARG A 107 -7.03 7.89 9.56
CA ARG A 107 -7.05 8.04 8.11
C ARG A 107 -7.90 9.24 7.73
N LYS A 108 -7.24 10.35 7.39
CA LYS A 108 -7.90 11.57 6.89
C LYS A 108 -7.42 11.81 5.47
N SER A 109 -8.32 11.62 4.49
CA SER A 109 -8.03 11.86 3.08
C SER A 109 -9.29 12.19 2.31
N TYR A 110 -9.14 12.94 1.23
CA TYR A 110 -10.14 13.13 0.20
C TYR A 110 -9.47 13.17 -1.16
N THR A 111 -10.23 12.86 -2.21
CA THR A 111 -9.78 12.92 -3.61
C THR A 111 -10.58 13.97 -4.34
N THR A 112 -9.92 14.76 -5.19
CA THR A 112 -10.54 15.72 -6.12
C THR A 112 -10.16 15.37 -7.54
N ASN A 113 -11.07 15.65 -8.50
CA ASN A 113 -10.85 15.36 -9.91
C ASN A 113 -10.31 16.59 -10.62
N PHE A 114 -9.47 16.36 -11.63
CA PHE A 114 -9.03 17.42 -12.53
C PHE A 114 -10.17 17.83 -13.47
N THR A 115 -10.45 19.13 -13.52
CA THR A 115 -11.44 19.74 -14.41
C THR A 115 -11.01 21.18 -14.67
N ASN A 116 -10.90 21.59 -15.93
CA ASN A 116 -10.67 22.98 -16.33
C ASN A 116 -9.52 23.67 -15.57
N GLY A 117 -8.36 23.00 -15.43
CA GLY A 117 -7.18 23.61 -14.80
C GLY A 117 -7.29 23.86 -13.29
N ASN A 118 -8.23 23.20 -12.60
CA ASN A 118 -8.42 23.34 -11.15
C ASN A 118 -7.29 22.73 -10.31
N ILE A 119 -6.46 21.85 -10.89
CA ILE A 119 -5.27 21.26 -10.30
C ILE A 119 -4.08 21.56 -11.21
N THR A 120 -3.12 22.35 -10.74
CA THR A 120 -1.89 22.63 -11.48
C THR A 120 -0.67 22.51 -10.55
N VAL A 121 0.46 22.02 -11.09
CA VAL A 121 1.72 21.90 -10.37
C VAL A 121 2.73 22.83 -11.02
N ASP A 122 3.22 23.79 -10.25
CA ASP A 122 4.29 24.69 -10.62
C ASP A 122 5.60 24.11 -10.06
N PHE A 123 6.40 23.51 -10.93
CA PHE A 123 7.64 22.83 -10.57
C PHE A 123 8.75 23.81 -10.18
N ASP A 124 8.75 25.01 -10.74
CA ASP A 124 9.81 25.99 -10.53
C ASP A 124 9.60 26.72 -9.19
N ARG A 125 8.36 27.10 -8.89
CA ARG A 125 8.02 27.78 -7.63
C ARG A 125 7.70 26.81 -6.49
N GLY A 126 7.68 25.49 -6.72
CA GLY A 126 7.32 24.48 -5.72
C GLY A 126 5.92 24.71 -5.13
N ARG A 127 4.93 24.93 -5.99
CA ARG A 127 3.54 25.17 -5.60
C ARG A 127 2.59 24.22 -6.32
N ILE A 128 1.52 23.84 -5.64
CA ILE A 128 0.37 23.11 -6.23
C ILE A 128 -0.90 23.92 -5.99
N LYS A 129 -1.67 24.17 -7.06
CA LYS A 129 -3.02 24.71 -6.98
C LYS A 129 -3.98 23.54 -6.73
N LEU A 130 -4.86 23.70 -5.77
CA LEU A 130 -5.90 22.72 -5.44
C LEU A 130 -7.24 23.44 -5.24
N PRO A 131 -8.38 22.82 -5.58
CA PRO A 131 -9.70 23.41 -5.36
C PRO A 131 -9.90 23.87 -3.91
N LYS A 132 -10.42 25.08 -3.72
CA LYS A 132 -10.70 25.71 -2.41
C LYS A 132 -9.45 25.97 -1.53
N LEU A 133 -8.25 25.57 -1.94
CA LEU A 133 -6.99 25.73 -1.18
C LEU A 133 -6.03 26.73 -1.80
N LYS A 134 -6.34 27.22 -3.02
CA LYS A 134 -5.42 28.09 -3.78
C LYS A 134 -4.05 27.36 -3.99
N ARG A 135 -2.94 28.10 -3.89
CA ARG A 135 -1.57 27.58 -4.09
C ARG A 135 -0.96 27.13 -2.76
N VAL A 136 -0.69 25.83 -2.62
CA VAL A 136 -0.07 25.22 -1.43
C VAL A 136 1.41 24.95 -1.72
N LYS A 137 2.30 25.20 -0.76
CA LYS A 137 3.73 24.87 -0.87
C LYS A 137 3.89 23.34 -0.90
N ILE A 138 4.68 22.85 -1.87
CA ILE A 138 4.93 21.43 -2.09
C ILE A 138 6.42 21.14 -2.24
N LYS A 139 6.89 19.99 -1.72
CA LYS A 139 8.27 19.51 -1.94
C LYS A 139 8.27 18.56 -3.13
N LEU A 140 8.70 19.07 -4.26
CA LEU A 140 8.83 18.32 -5.52
C LEU A 140 10.22 17.68 -5.57
N HIS A 141 10.30 16.37 -5.36
CA HIS A 141 11.55 15.60 -5.39
C HIS A 141 11.75 14.88 -6.73
N ARG A 142 10.77 14.91 -7.61
CA ARG A 142 10.81 14.42 -9.00
C ARG A 142 9.77 15.16 -9.83
N LYS A 143 10.08 15.37 -11.10
CA LYS A 143 9.11 15.93 -12.06
C LYS A 143 8.25 14.80 -12.64
N PHE A 144 7.12 15.14 -13.19
CA PHE A 144 6.29 14.26 -14.01
C PHE A 144 5.80 15.02 -15.23
N SER A 145 5.53 14.30 -16.30
CA SER A 145 4.85 14.75 -17.50
C SER A 145 3.54 13.98 -17.68
N GLY A 146 2.60 14.54 -18.44
CA GLY A 146 1.33 13.93 -18.74
C GLY A 146 0.12 14.63 -18.14
N ARG A 147 -1.07 14.07 -18.37
CA ARG A 147 -2.35 14.64 -17.98
C ARG A 147 -2.72 14.26 -16.54
N ILE A 148 -2.92 15.28 -15.69
CA ILE A 148 -3.42 15.07 -14.34
C ILE A 148 -4.89 14.58 -14.42
N LYS A 149 -5.21 13.53 -13.67
CA LYS A 149 -6.58 12.97 -13.56
C LYS A 149 -7.21 13.33 -12.22
N THR A 150 -6.50 13.06 -11.13
CA THR A 150 -7.00 13.31 -9.77
C THR A 150 -5.87 13.71 -8.83
N ALA A 151 -6.23 14.35 -7.72
CA ALA A 151 -5.32 14.58 -6.60
C ALA A 151 -5.97 14.07 -5.31
N THR A 152 -5.25 13.22 -4.57
CA THR A 152 -5.68 12.74 -3.25
C THR A 152 -4.85 13.43 -2.17
N ILE A 153 -5.52 14.23 -1.33
CA ILE A 153 -4.91 14.94 -0.22
C ILE A 153 -5.09 14.12 1.05
N SER A 154 -4.04 13.97 1.85
CA SER A 154 -4.08 13.18 3.08
C SER A 154 -3.31 13.85 4.22
N LYS A 155 -3.82 13.68 5.45
CA LYS A 155 -3.13 14.01 6.70
C LYS A 155 -2.80 12.71 7.42
N VAL A 156 -1.52 12.54 7.78
CA VAL A 156 -1.06 11.37 8.52
C VAL A 156 -1.00 11.67 10.03
N PRO A 157 -0.98 10.63 10.90
CA PRO A 157 -0.97 10.81 12.36
C PRO A 157 0.19 11.66 12.91
N SER A 158 1.32 11.74 12.19
CA SER A 158 2.44 12.62 12.53
C SER A 158 2.15 14.13 12.34
N GLY A 159 0.97 14.46 11.78
CA GLY A 159 0.54 15.83 11.48
C GLY A 159 0.99 16.34 10.10
N LYS A 160 1.74 15.56 9.35
CA LYS A 160 2.18 15.93 8.00
C LYS A 160 1.05 15.76 6.98
N TYR A 161 1.10 16.61 5.94
CA TYR A 161 0.17 16.55 4.82
C TYR A 161 0.89 16.07 3.56
N TYR A 162 0.18 15.28 2.76
CA TYR A 162 0.66 14.76 1.48
C TYR A 162 -0.41 14.95 0.41
N VAL A 163 0.04 15.13 -0.82
CA VAL A 163 -0.80 15.02 -2.01
C VAL A 163 -0.26 13.90 -2.89
N SER A 164 -1.15 13.05 -3.38
CA SER A 164 -0.86 12.04 -4.40
C SER A 164 -1.56 12.47 -5.69
N VAL A 165 -0.78 12.88 -6.68
CA VAL A 165 -1.30 13.30 -7.99
C VAL A 165 -1.29 12.10 -8.91
N LEU A 166 -2.46 11.69 -9.41
CA LEU A 166 -2.60 10.65 -10.41
C LEU A 166 -2.47 11.28 -11.80
N VAL A 167 -1.52 10.80 -12.56
CA VAL A 167 -1.16 11.31 -13.88
C VAL A 167 -1.29 10.19 -14.90
N GLU A 168 -1.90 10.49 -16.02
CA GLU A 168 -1.85 9.68 -17.23
C GLU A 168 -0.60 10.10 -18.01
N THR A 169 0.36 9.20 -18.07
CA THR A 169 1.68 9.46 -18.68
C THR A 169 2.03 8.35 -19.65
N GLU A 170 2.77 8.71 -20.67
CA GLU A 170 3.45 7.75 -21.53
C GLU A 170 4.59 7.09 -20.75
N HIS A 171 4.83 5.86 -21.02
CA HIS A 171 5.91 5.11 -20.39
C HIS A 171 6.39 4.06 -21.39
N SER A 172 7.65 4.17 -21.76
CA SER A 172 8.32 3.16 -22.58
C SER A 172 8.80 2.03 -21.66
N PRO A 173 8.49 0.78 -21.97
CA PRO A 173 9.05 -0.35 -21.26
C PRO A 173 10.59 -0.33 -21.30
N LEU A 174 11.23 -0.98 -20.35
CA LEU A 174 12.66 -1.19 -20.38
C LEU A 174 13.05 -2.10 -21.56
N VAL A 175 14.26 -1.94 -22.05
CA VAL A 175 14.82 -2.84 -23.07
C VAL A 175 14.74 -4.28 -22.56
N LYS A 176 14.33 -5.22 -23.43
CA LYS A 176 14.27 -6.64 -23.08
C LYS A 176 15.66 -7.16 -22.68
N THR A 177 15.69 -8.03 -21.70
CA THR A 177 16.90 -8.73 -21.23
C THR A 177 16.65 -10.23 -21.24
N ASN A 178 17.72 -11.03 -21.18
CA ASN A 178 17.61 -12.49 -21.07
C ASN A 178 17.61 -12.96 -19.60
N GLY A 179 17.71 -12.04 -18.65
CA GLY A 179 17.75 -12.36 -17.22
C GLY A 179 16.46 -13.03 -16.74
N GLN A 180 16.63 -14.10 -15.97
CA GLN A 180 15.55 -14.86 -15.35
C GLN A 180 15.93 -15.15 -13.91
N ILE A 181 15.02 -14.92 -12.97
CA ILE A 181 15.31 -15.04 -11.54
C ILE A 181 14.15 -15.65 -10.76
N GLY A 182 14.47 -16.61 -9.90
CA GLY A 182 13.58 -17.17 -8.89
C GLY A 182 13.86 -16.55 -7.53
N LEU A 183 12.82 -16.29 -6.75
CA LEU A 183 12.88 -15.66 -5.44
C LEU A 183 12.26 -16.57 -4.38
N ASP A 184 13.08 -17.08 -3.47
CA ASP A 184 12.64 -17.72 -2.23
C ASP A 184 12.47 -16.64 -1.15
N LEU A 185 11.28 -16.53 -0.53
CA LEU A 185 10.92 -15.45 0.41
C LEU A 185 11.10 -15.92 1.86
N GLY A 186 12.07 -15.36 2.57
CA GLY A 186 12.46 -15.78 3.91
C GLY A 186 12.26 -14.74 5.02
N ILE A 187 12.29 -15.19 6.27
CA ILE A 187 12.26 -14.34 7.48
C ILE A 187 13.67 -13.86 7.85
N LYS A 188 14.68 -14.73 7.75
CA LYS A 188 16.08 -14.41 8.05
C LYS A 188 16.60 -13.41 7.05
N ASP A 189 16.52 -13.77 5.80
CA ASP A 189 16.75 -12.93 4.65
C ASP A 189 15.39 -12.54 4.02
N LEU A 190 15.26 -11.36 3.45
CA LEU A 190 14.02 -10.89 2.82
C LEU A 190 13.64 -11.78 1.64
N CYS A 191 14.63 -12.10 0.81
CA CYS A 191 14.55 -13.10 -0.24
C CYS A 191 15.95 -13.55 -0.65
N ILE A 192 16.01 -14.79 -1.14
CA ILE A 192 17.20 -15.41 -1.72
C ILE A 192 16.90 -15.71 -3.18
N THR A 193 17.85 -15.44 -4.06
CA THR A 193 17.67 -15.54 -5.49
C THR A 193 18.28 -16.84 -6.03
N SER A 194 17.82 -17.28 -7.19
CA SER A 194 18.30 -18.49 -7.86
C SER A 194 19.78 -18.42 -8.28
N ASP A 195 20.35 -17.22 -8.41
CA ASP A 195 21.78 -16.97 -8.66
C ASP A 195 22.62 -16.91 -7.36
N GLY A 196 21.99 -17.08 -6.20
CA GLY A 196 22.66 -17.13 -4.89
C GLY A 196 22.78 -15.81 -4.16
N LYS A 197 22.26 -14.70 -4.70
CA LYS A 197 22.25 -13.39 -4.01
C LYS A 197 21.25 -13.40 -2.86
N LYS A 198 21.69 -12.94 -1.69
CA LYS A 198 20.86 -12.85 -0.49
C LYS A 198 20.54 -11.39 -0.16
N TYR A 199 19.26 -11.04 -0.15
CA TYR A 199 18.78 -9.73 0.31
C TYR A 199 18.40 -9.79 1.78
N GLU A 200 19.18 -9.15 2.63
CA GLU A 200 18.98 -9.19 4.08
C GLU A 200 17.63 -8.59 4.50
N ASN A 201 17.06 -9.14 5.57
CA ASN A 201 15.91 -8.53 6.23
C ASN A 201 16.34 -7.30 7.03
N PRO A 202 15.85 -6.08 6.69
CA PRO A 202 16.30 -4.83 7.34
C PRO A 202 15.86 -4.71 8.81
N LYS A 203 15.01 -5.62 9.31
CA LYS A 203 14.52 -5.70 10.71
C LYS A 203 14.16 -4.32 11.29
N THR A 204 13.42 -3.53 10.51
CA THR A 204 13.17 -2.11 10.79
C THR A 204 12.41 -1.86 12.08
N ILE A 205 11.46 -2.73 12.45
CA ILE A 205 10.74 -2.63 13.72
C ILE A 205 11.74 -2.87 14.87
N LYS A 206 12.55 -3.93 14.79
CA LYS A 206 13.54 -4.28 15.83
C LYS A 206 14.51 -3.12 16.08
N LYS A 207 14.99 -2.44 15.02
CA LYS A 207 15.88 -1.27 15.11
C LYS A 207 15.29 -0.13 15.95
N TYR A 208 13.99 0.11 15.86
CA TYR A 208 13.30 1.21 16.56
C TYR A 208 12.52 0.75 17.79
N GLU A 209 12.52 -0.53 18.12
CA GLU A 209 11.70 -1.14 19.18
C GLU A 209 11.93 -0.51 20.55
N LYS A 210 13.17 -0.40 21.01
CA LYS A 210 13.52 0.23 22.30
C LYS A 210 12.94 1.66 22.39
N LYS A 211 13.09 2.44 21.32
CA LYS A 211 12.56 3.81 21.26
C LYS A 211 11.03 3.83 21.31
N LEU A 212 10.38 2.97 20.53
CA LEU A 212 8.92 2.89 20.47
C LEU A 212 8.32 2.48 21.83
N THR A 213 8.87 1.44 22.46
CA THR A 213 8.46 0.97 23.79
C THR A 213 8.60 2.07 24.85
N ARG A 214 9.73 2.78 24.86
CA ARG A 214 9.93 3.92 25.77
C ARG A 214 8.87 5.00 25.57
N LEU A 215 8.58 5.38 24.32
CA LEU A 215 7.57 6.38 24.00
C LEU A 215 6.15 5.93 24.38
N GLN A 216 5.83 4.65 24.21
CA GLN A 216 4.53 4.09 24.58
C GLN A 216 4.35 4.06 26.11
N ARG A 217 5.37 3.62 26.88
CA ARG A 217 5.35 3.69 28.37
C ARG A 217 5.16 5.12 28.85
N GLN A 218 5.88 6.09 28.26
CA GLN A 218 5.73 7.49 28.60
C GLN A 218 4.33 8.05 28.24
N LEU A 219 3.69 7.55 27.18
CA LEU A 219 2.33 7.92 26.81
C LEU A 219 1.30 7.39 27.80
N ALA A 220 1.46 6.14 28.28
CA ALA A 220 0.57 5.53 29.25
C ALA A 220 0.47 6.36 30.55
N ASN A 221 1.57 6.99 30.96
CA ASN A 221 1.64 7.83 32.15
C ASN A 221 1.18 9.29 31.91
N LYS A 222 0.48 9.58 30.81
CA LYS A 222 -0.02 10.94 30.52
C LYS A 222 -1.54 10.99 30.56
N THR A 223 -2.09 12.04 31.13
CA THR A 223 -3.54 12.30 31.16
C THR A 223 -4.08 12.37 29.73
N LYS A 224 -5.02 11.49 29.40
CA LYS A 224 -5.65 11.40 28.08
C LYS A 224 -6.28 12.74 27.70
N GLY A 225 -5.98 13.21 26.49
CA GLY A 225 -6.48 14.52 26.00
C GLY A 225 -5.56 15.70 26.30
N SER A 226 -4.64 15.61 27.27
CA SER A 226 -3.72 16.71 27.61
C SER A 226 -2.78 17.10 26.46
N ARG A 227 -2.23 18.30 26.49
CA ARG A 227 -1.21 18.76 25.52
C ARG A 227 0.01 17.83 25.49
N ASN A 228 0.46 17.37 26.67
CA ASN A 228 1.59 16.45 26.76
C ASN A 228 1.28 15.07 26.21
N TYR A 229 0.06 14.57 26.39
CA TYR A 229 -0.42 13.35 25.73
C TYR A 229 -0.38 13.48 24.21
N GLN A 230 -0.89 14.60 23.66
CA GLN A 230 -0.88 14.84 22.20
C GLN A 230 0.56 14.97 21.64
N LYS A 231 1.46 15.67 22.35
CA LYS A 231 2.89 15.72 21.99
C LYS A 231 3.49 14.33 21.92
N LYS A 232 3.21 13.48 22.90
CA LYS A 232 3.75 12.11 22.94
C LYS A 232 3.16 11.23 21.84
N ARG A 233 1.85 11.30 21.60
CA ARG A 233 1.21 10.63 20.43
C ARG A 233 1.88 10.99 19.10
N LYS A 234 2.19 12.28 18.90
CA LYS A 234 2.89 12.75 17.69
C LYS A 234 4.29 12.17 17.58
N GLN A 235 5.04 12.04 18.68
CA GLN A 235 6.37 11.41 18.68
C GLN A 235 6.29 9.93 18.30
N ILE A 236 5.31 9.19 18.82
CA ILE A 236 5.06 7.79 18.45
C ILE A 236 4.71 7.69 16.96
N ALA A 237 3.81 8.55 16.46
CA ALA A 237 3.44 8.57 15.05
C ALA A 237 4.63 8.87 14.12
N LEU A 238 5.52 9.78 14.52
CA LEU A 238 6.78 10.05 13.79
C LEU A 238 7.72 8.85 13.79
N CYS A 239 7.78 8.10 14.89
CA CYS A 239 8.58 6.87 14.97
C CYS A 239 8.03 5.79 14.00
N HIS A 240 6.72 5.54 14.02
CA HIS A 240 6.08 4.62 13.08
C HIS A 240 6.24 5.06 11.61
N GLU A 241 6.13 6.36 11.33
CA GLU A 241 6.34 6.89 9.98
C GLU A 241 7.76 6.64 9.50
N LYS A 242 8.76 6.81 10.38
CA LYS A 242 10.16 6.53 10.06
C LYS A 242 10.38 5.06 9.74
N ILE A 243 9.84 4.15 10.58
CA ILE A 243 9.90 2.69 10.35
C ILE A 243 9.31 2.35 8.97
N ALA A 244 8.08 2.82 8.70
CA ALA A 244 7.40 2.54 7.45
C ALA A 244 8.14 3.10 6.21
N ASN A 245 8.69 4.30 6.31
CA ASN A 245 9.42 4.93 5.20
C ASN A 245 10.75 4.23 4.92
N THR A 246 11.54 3.90 5.97
CA THR A 246 12.81 3.17 5.83
C THR A 246 12.59 1.82 5.16
N ARG A 247 11.59 1.06 5.61
CA ARG A 247 11.23 -0.23 5.03
C ARG A 247 10.80 -0.08 3.57
N LYS A 248 9.93 0.89 3.30
CA LYS A 248 9.45 1.13 1.94
C LYS A 248 10.56 1.52 0.98
N ASP A 249 11.50 2.37 1.39
CA ASP A 249 12.66 2.76 0.59
C ASP A 249 13.53 1.54 0.25
N TYR A 250 13.82 0.70 1.26
CA TYR A 250 14.58 -0.53 1.08
C TYR A 250 13.92 -1.47 0.05
N LEU A 251 12.61 -1.75 0.21
CA LEU A 251 11.87 -2.59 -0.73
C LEU A 251 11.81 -2.00 -2.15
N HIS A 252 11.74 -0.67 -2.25
CA HIS A 252 11.78 -0.02 -3.57
C HIS A 252 13.13 -0.17 -4.28
N LYS A 253 14.24 -0.14 -3.55
CA LYS A 253 15.58 -0.36 -4.10
C LYS A 253 15.70 -1.78 -4.63
N ILE A 254 15.44 -2.77 -3.79
CA ILE A 254 15.51 -4.19 -4.18
C ILE A 254 14.58 -4.50 -5.35
N SER A 255 13.31 -4.13 -5.27
CA SER A 255 12.37 -4.43 -6.35
C SER A 255 12.69 -3.69 -7.66
N SER A 256 13.36 -2.53 -7.61
CA SER A 256 13.83 -1.86 -8.83
C SER A 256 15.04 -2.56 -9.42
N GLU A 257 15.98 -2.99 -8.61
CA GLU A 257 17.15 -3.77 -9.02
C GLU A 257 16.73 -5.07 -9.72
N ILE A 258 15.90 -5.87 -9.08
CA ILE A 258 15.37 -7.13 -9.66
C ILE A 258 14.68 -6.89 -11.01
N ILE A 259 13.85 -5.85 -11.12
CA ILE A 259 13.12 -5.51 -12.35
C ILE A 259 14.05 -5.02 -13.46
N ASN A 260 15.08 -4.28 -13.12
CA ASN A 260 16.01 -3.75 -14.12
C ASN A 260 16.86 -4.86 -14.75
N GLU A 261 17.27 -5.85 -13.97
CA GLU A 261 18.20 -6.90 -14.38
C GLU A 261 17.50 -8.09 -15.07
N ASN A 262 16.21 -8.34 -14.77
CA ASN A 262 15.55 -9.58 -15.19
C ASN A 262 14.31 -9.34 -16.06
N GLN A 263 14.16 -10.16 -17.10
CA GLN A 263 12.96 -10.22 -17.95
C GLN A 263 11.86 -11.06 -17.31
N VAL A 264 12.22 -12.16 -16.66
CA VAL A 264 11.29 -13.07 -15.98
C VAL A 264 11.64 -13.14 -14.51
N ILE A 265 10.66 -12.86 -13.68
CA ILE A 265 10.78 -12.90 -12.22
C ILE A 265 9.74 -13.87 -11.69
N VAL A 266 10.16 -14.86 -10.94
CA VAL A 266 9.29 -15.87 -10.35
C VAL A 266 9.40 -15.82 -8.84
N SER A 267 8.28 -15.86 -8.12
CA SER A 267 8.28 -15.92 -6.66
C SER A 267 7.24 -16.89 -6.12
N GLU A 268 7.39 -17.27 -4.87
CA GLU A 268 6.34 -17.98 -4.13
C GLU A 268 5.07 -17.16 -3.98
N ASN A 269 3.94 -17.87 -3.86
CA ASN A 269 2.63 -17.29 -3.54
C ASN A 269 2.29 -17.52 -2.06
N LEU A 270 2.87 -16.71 -1.19
CA LEU A 270 2.68 -16.85 0.25
C LEU A 270 1.29 -16.40 0.71
N GLN A 271 0.61 -17.23 1.51
CA GLN A 271 -0.68 -16.93 2.16
C GLN A 271 -0.49 -16.04 3.39
N ILE A 272 0.04 -14.81 3.19
CA ILE A 272 0.45 -13.89 4.25
C ILE A 272 -0.68 -13.62 5.25
N LYS A 273 -1.94 -13.49 4.78
CA LYS A 273 -3.12 -13.29 5.65
C LYS A 273 -3.30 -14.43 6.66
N ASN A 274 -3.01 -15.66 6.28
CA ASN A 274 -3.10 -16.82 7.17
C ASN A 274 -1.87 -16.90 8.08
N MET A 275 -0.68 -16.60 7.54
CA MET A 275 0.57 -16.63 8.32
C MET A 275 0.58 -15.64 9.49
N VAL A 276 0.00 -14.44 9.34
CA VAL A 276 -0.08 -13.44 10.43
C VAL A 276 -1.09 -13.79 11.52
N LYS A 277 -1.90 -14.84 11.37
CA LYS A 277 -2.73 -15.38 12.45
C LYS A 277 -1.90 -16.06 13.53
N ASN A 278 -0.70 -16.52 13.19
CA ASN A 278 0.27 -17.03 14.17
C ASN A 278 0.86 -15.85 14.96
N HIS A 279 0.45 -15.70 16.22
CA HIS A 279 0.84 -14.59 17.09
C HIS A 279 2.37 -14.50 17.31
N ASN A 280 3.09 -15.62 17.34
CA ASN A 280 4.54 -15.66 17.54
C ASN A 280 5.30 -15.08 16.34
N LEU A 281 4.80 -15.27 15.13
CA LEU A 281 5.44 -14.84 13.89
C LEU A 281 4.86 -13.56 13.30
N ALA A 282 3.65 -13.16 13.69
CA ALA A 282 2.91 -12.04 13.11
C ALA A 282 3.72 -10.73 13.06
N LYS A 283 4.45 -10.41 14.15
CA LYS A 283 5.30 -9.21 14.23
C LYS A 283 6.44 -9.27 13.20
N THR A 284 7.11 -10.40 13.11
CA THR A 284 8.24 -10.62 12.21
C THR A 284 7.78 -10.60 10.75
N ILE A 285 6.71 -11.33 10.41
CA ILE A 285 6.12 -11.36 9.07
C ILE A 285 5.67 -9.95 8.64
N SER A 286 5.07 -9.18 9.55
CA SER A 286 4.69 -7.79 9.29
C SER A 286 5.90 -6.87 9.07
N ASP A 287 7.05 -7.16 9.70
CA ASP A 287 8.28 -6.37 9.52
C ASP A 287 8.96 -6.68 8.19
N VAL A 288 9.04 -7.94 7.78
CA VAL A 288 9.59 -8.35 6.48
C VAL A 288 8.81 -7.73 5.31
N SER A 289 7.47 -7.68 5.43
CA SER A 289 6.57 -7.05 4.44
C SER A 289 6.62 -7.66 3.03
N TRP A 290 6.60 -8.97 2.93
CA TRP A 290 6.54 -9.69 1.64
C TRP A 290 5.40 -9.22 0.73
N TYR A 291 4.21 -8.94 1.30
CA TYR A 291 3.10 -8.40 0.52
C TYR A 291 3.47 -7.10 -0.22
N GLU A 292 4.20 -6.20 0.42
CA GLU A 292 4.62 -4.94 -0.21
C GLU A 292 5.71 -5.19 -1.28
N LEU A 293 6.63 -6.14 -1.05
CA LEU A 293 7.64 -6.55 -2.04
C LEU A 293 6.98 -7.13 -3.29
N THR A 294 6.13 -8.16 -3.11
CA THR A 294 5.46 -8.83 -4.24
C THR A 294 4.53 -7.87 -4.99
N ARG A 295 3.81 -6.98 -4.28
CA ARG A 295 3.03 -5.91 -4.90
C ARG A 295 3.91 -4.95 -5.73
N GLN A 296 5.12 -4.63 -5.23
CA GLN A 296 6.05 -3.76 -5.97
C GLN A 296 6.62 -4.45 -7.21
N LEU A 297 6.96 -5.72 -7.12
CA LEU A 297 7.38 -6.52 -8.27
C LEU A 297 6.27 -6.59 -9.33
N GLU A 298 5.04 -6.88 -8.92
CA GLU A 298 3.89 -7.01 -9.82
C GLU A 298 3.63 -5.74 -10.65
N TYR A 299 3.46 -4.56 -10.00
CA TYR A 299 3.17 -3.36 -10.77
C TYR A 299 4.37 -2.81 -11.53
N LYS A 300 5.60 -3.00 -11.02
CA LYS A 300 6.80 -2.57 -11.72
C LYS A 300 7.07 -3.46 -12.94
N SER A 301 6.82 -4.77 -12.86
CA SER A 301 6.89 -5.67 -14.01
C SER A 301 5.94 -5.22 -15.12
N LYS A 302 4.68 -4.98 -14.78
CA LYS A 302 3.68 -4.45 -15.74
C LYS A 302 4.11 -3.12 -16.38
N TRP A 303 4.70 -2.22 -15.58
CA TRP A 303 5.17 -0.94 -16.11
C TRP A 303 6.37 -1.09 -17.06
N ASN A 304 7.28 -2.00 -16.76
CA ASN A 304 8.56 -2.11 -17.46
C ASN A 304 8.60 -3.24 -18.50
N GLY A 305 7.47 -3.87 -18.83
CA GLY A 305 7.40 -4.94 -19.81
C GLY A 305 8.14 -6.21 -19.37
N ARG A 306 8.07 -6.52 -18.05
CA ARG A 306 8.65 -7.73 -17.43
C ARG A 306 7.55 -8.71 -17.08
N ASN A 307 7.87 -9.98 -17.03
CA ASN A 307 6.98 -11.07 -16.63
C ASN A 307 7.18 -11.37 -15.15
N TYR A 308 6.13 -11.19 -14.35
CA TYR A 308 6.13 -11.58 -12.94
C TYR A 308 5.14 -12.70 -12.70
N ILE A 309 5.65 -13.84 -12.23
CA ILE A 309 4.92 -15.09 -12.06
C ILE A 309 4.94 -15.48 -10.58
N LYS A 310 3.81 -15.95 -10.08
CA LYS A 310 3.71 -16.57 -8.76
C LYS A 310 3.41 -18.05 -8.96
N ILE A 311 4.27 -18.92 -8.44
CA ILE A 311 4.04 -20.37 -8.49
C ILE A 311 2.92 -20.78 -7.53
N ASP A 312 2.48 -22.05 -7.61
CA ASP A 312 1.48 -22.59 -6.68
C ASP A 312 1.94 -22.48 -5.22
N THR A 313 0.99 -22.18 -4.33
CA THR A 313 1.23 -21.97 -2.89
C THR A 313 1.83 -23.20 -2.20
N PHE A 314 1.51 -24.39 -2.68
CA PHE A 314 1.90 -25.68 -2.06
C PHE A 314 3.04 -26.36 -2.79
N TYR A 315 3.69 -25.71 -3.76
CA TYR A 315 4.84 -26.26 -4.43
C TYR A 315 6.01 -26.50 -3.47
N ALA A 316 6.52 -27.73 -3.42
CA ALA A 316 7.52 -28.15 -2.44
C ALA A 316 8.96 -27.71 -2.82
N SER A 317 9.16 -26.44 -3.13
CA SER A 317 10.41 -25.87 -3.68
C SER A 317 11.67 -26.26 -2.89
N SER A 318 11.62 -26.23 -1.56
CA SER A 318 12.76 -26.52 -0.70
C SER A 318 13.08 -28.03 -0.59
N GLN A 319 12.12 -28.91 -0.88
CA GLN A 319 12.27 -30.36 -0.72
C GLN A 319 12.75 -31.07 -1.99
N LEU A 320 12.60 -30.45 -3.14
CA LEU A 320 13.01 -31.01 -4.44
C LEU A 320 14.48 -30.73 -4.70
N CYS A 321 15.22 -31.75 -5.13
CA CYS A 321 16.57 -31.56 -5.66
C CYS A 321 16.47 -30.87 -7.02
N PHE A 322 17.08 -29.71 -7.19
CA PHE A 322 17.07 -28.99 -8.46
C PHE A 322 17.75 -29.77 -9.60
N SER A 323 18.77 -30.61 -9.27
CA SER A 323 19.53 -31.32 -10.26
C SER A 323 18.84 -32.56 -10.82
N CYS A 324 18.10 -33.33 -9.99
CA CYS A 324 17.50 -34.60 -10.40
C CYS A 324 15.99 -34.73 -10.08
N GLY A 325 15.38 -33.77 -9.42
CA GLY A 325 13.94 -33.83 -9.09
C GLY A 325 13.62 -34.72 -7.88
N TYR A 326 14.59 -35.40 -7.25
CA TYR A 326 14.33 -36.23 -6.07
C TYR A 326 13.76 -35.42 -4.93
N LYS A 327 12.66 -35.91 -4.33
CA LYS A 327 11.99 -35.26 -3.19
C LYS A 327 12.54 -35.77 -1.86
N ASN A 328 13.30 -34.93 -1.17
CA ASN A 328 13.84 -35.22 0.14
C ASN A 328 12.95 -34.61 1.24
N THR A 329 12.16 -35.44 1.91
CA THR A 329 11.24 -35.02 2.99
C THR A 329 11.96 -34.53 4.26
N ASN A 330 13.21 -34.98 4.51
CA ASN A 330 13.99 -34.56 5.68
C ASN A 330 14.33 -33.07 5.64
N VAL A 331 14.41 -32.47 4.45
CA VAL A 331 14.66 -31.03 4.26
C VAL A 331 13.46 -30.18 4.68
N LYS A 332 12.31 -30.79 5.00
CA LYS A 332 11.18 -30.07 5.59
C LYS A 332 11.52 -29.42 6.93
N ASP A 333 12.45 -30.01 7.68
CA ASP A 333 12.96 -29.38 8.91
C ASP A 333 13.72 -28.08 8.56
N LEU A 334 13.26 -26.96 9.15
CA LEU A 334 13.85 -25.64 8.93
C LEU A 334 15.27 -25.48 9.49
N LYS A 335 15.73 -26.44 10.30
CA LYS A 335 17.10 -26.46 10.83
C LYS A 335 18.11 -26.92 9.77
N VAL A 336 17.66 -27.74 8.81
CA VAL A 336 18.51 -28.22 7.72
C VAL A 336 18.72 -27.08 6.73
N ARG A 337 19.96 -26.57 6.66
CA ARG A 337 20.32 -25.46 5.76
C ARG A 337 21.09 -25.95 4.54
N ASP A 338 22.00 -26.86 4.75
CA ASP A 338 22.80 -27.52 3.70
C ASP A 338 22.48 -29.00 3.70
N TRP A 339 22.32 -29.57 2.52
CA TRP A 339 22.01 -30.99 2.37
C TRP A 339 22.60 -31.57 1.11
N MET A 340 22.84 -32.88 1.12
CA MET A 340 23.27 -33.66 -0.02
C MET A 340 22.10 -34.50 -0.52
N CYS A 341 21.87 -34.50 -1.83
CA CYS A 341 20.79 -35.28 -2.41
C CYS A 341 21.14 -36.78 -2.27
N PRO A 342 20.27 -37.62 -1.66
CA PRO A 342 20.54 -39.07 -1.55
C PRO A 342 20.62 -39.80 -2.90
N PHE A 343 20.03 -39.25 -3.94
CA PHE A 343 19.96 -39.88 -5.26
C PHE A 343 21.14 -39.48 -6.18
N CYS A 344 21.40 -38.16 -6.31
CA CYS A 344 22.43 -37.66 -7.25
C CYS A 344 23.65 -37.07 -6.55
N THR A 345 23.77 -37.17 -5.22
CA THR A 345 24.89 -36.70 -4.41
C THR A 345 25.23 -35.21 -4.51
N THR A 346 24.43 -34.43 -5.22
CA THR A 346 24.64 -32.97 -5.34
C THR A 346 24.42 -32.29 -4.00
N LYS A 347 25.36 -31.42 -3.60
CA LYS A 347 25.25 -30.58 -2.41
C LYS A 347 24.42 -29.32 -2.72
N HIS A 348 23.54 -28.96 -1.81
CA HIS A 348 22.64 -27.83 -1.94
C HIS A 348 22.64 -26.94 -0.71
N ASP A 349 22.74 -25.62 -0.88
CA ASP A 349 22.14 -24.66 0.05
C ASP A 349 20.63 -24.74 -0.17
N ARG A 350 19.87 -24.99 0.89
CA ARG A 350 18.43 -25.22 0.86
C ARG A 350 17.66 -24.10 0.18
N ASP A 351 17.99 -22.85 0.55
CA ASP A 351 17.24 -21.68 0.13
C ASP A 351 17.59 -21.32 -1.33
N ILE A 352 18.85 -21.48 -1.75
CA ILE A 352 19.27 -21.33 -3.17
C ILE A 352 18.64 -22.43 -4.04
N ASN A 353 18.62 -23.67 -3.54
CA ASN A 353 17.97 -24.79 -4.24
C ASN A 353 16.47 -24.51 -4.41
N ALA A 354 15.80 -24.00 -3.37
CA ALA A 354 14.40 -23.61 -3.43
C ALA A 354 14.17 -22.52 -4.50
N ALA A 355 15.00 -21.47 -4.51
CA ALA A 355 14.89 -20.40 -5.49
C ALA A 355 15.08 -20.89 -6.94
N LYS A 356 15.97 -21.85 -7.17
CA LYS A 356 16.14 -22.50 -8.49
C LYS A 356 14.91 -23.30 -8.89
N ASN A 357 14.34 -24.08 -7.99
CA ASN A 357 13.10 -24.83 -8.22
C ASN A 357 11.91 -23.91 -8.50
N ILE A 358 11.81 -22.77 -7.78
CA ILE A 358 10.80 -21.74 -7.99
C ILE A 358 10.91 -21.19 -9.42
N LEU A 359 12.14 -20.88 -9.86
CA LEU A 359 12.38 -20.39 -11.22
C LEU A 359 11.94 -21.42 -12.27
N ALA A 360 12.41 -22.67 -12.13
CA ALA A 360 12.10 -23.74 -13.07
C ALA A 360 10.58 -23.99 -13.19
N GLU A 361 9.87 -24.01 -12.06
CA GLU A 361 8.42 -24.19 -12.03
C GLU A 361 7.68 -23.03 -12.69
N GLY A 362 8.10 -21.77 -12.42
CA GLY A 362 7.49 -20.62 -13.05
C GLY A 362 7.71 -20.55 -14.56
N LEU A 363 8.86 -20.98 -15.03
CA LEU A 363 9.15 -21.05 -16.47
C LEU A 363 8.27 -22.08 -17.19
N ARG A 364 7.94 -23.22 -16.55
CA ARG A 364 6.99 -24.20 -17.09
C ARG A 364 5.57 -23.64 -17.30
N GLN A 365 5.17 -22.63 -16.49
CA GLN A 365 3.86 -22.00 -16.62
C GLN A 365 3.75 -20.98 -17.75
N VAL A 366 4.84 -20.65 -18.42
CA VAL A 366 4.90 -19.64 -19.49
C VAL A 366 5.06 -20.28 -20.88
N VAL A 367 5.45 -21.55 -20.92
CA VAL A 367 5.47 -22.37 -22.13
C VAL A 367 4.09 -22.96 -22.37
#